data_9a6899d091e7c45d7358ffb217b2956e
#
_entry.id   9a6899d091e7c45d7358ffb217b2956e
#
_cell.length_a   1.000
_cell.length_b   1.000
_cell.length_c   1.000
_cell.angle_alpha   90.00
_cell.angle_beta   90.00
_cell.angle_gamma   90.00
#
_symmetry.space_group_name_H-M   'P 1'
#
loop_
_entity.id
_entity.type
_entity.pdbx_description
1 polymer ?
#
loop_
_entity_poly.entity_id
_entity_poly.type
_entity_poly.pdbx_seq_one_letter_code
_entity_poly.pdbx_strand_id
1 'polypeptide(L)'
;MTATPFEELGKALGFGSHLNPDMTREDVLLHLGKMPAIPANLGVAREEEFEYDGVRITTLSWKVGWGKPTQAFLLTPIDANGPLPGVLYLHSHDDLKEFGKEKVAQHQERQLPESAMWVRREHYGDRAPANELAKRGFAVLVHDCFPWGSRGFSLDELPPRIKEIHGTADSAEFENLSVMFESLSLNKYLSLYGATMAGILNFDDRVALEVAKSLPEISGPISVIGLSGGGCRALFLHATNPEIRAVVSTGAMATYASMLHEHITPHSWMFFPFDLASKGEWPQIGMISDTPLFVQYCGDDQLFTKEGMADAHAMLEKHDGGRGHYRGEFYPVRHSFTVEMQEAAFDWLAKHV
;
A
#
# COMPACT_ATOMS: atom_id res chain seq x y z
N MET A 1 -10.61 -20.34 24.56
CA MET A 1 -10.80 -18.92 24.99
C MET A 1 -12.29 -18.60 24.93
N THR A 2 -12.83 -17.81 25.85
CA THR A 2 -14.21 -17.33 25.77
C THR A 2 -14.28 -16.21 24.71
N ALA A 3 -15.29 -16.26 23.85
CA ALA A 3 -15.50 -15.23 22.82
C ALA A 3 -15.62 -13.84 23.48
N THR A 4 -15.03 -12.84 22.84
CA THR A 4 -15.20 -11.45 23.29
C THR A 4 -16.58 -10.92 22.92
N PRO A 5 -17.11 -9.88 23.61
CA PRO A 5 -18.38 -9.26 23.22
C PRO A 5 -18.40 -8.77 21.76
N PHE A 6 -17.24 -8.41 21.19
CA PHE A 6 -17.12 -7.99 19.80
C PHE A 6 -17.26 -9.16 18.81
N GLU A 7 -16.73 -10.34 19.14
CA GLU A 7 -16.92 -11.55 18.34
C GLU A 7 -18.38 -12.03 18.41
N GLU A 8 -19.02 -11.91 19.57
CA GLU A 8 -20.46 -12.20 19.72
C GLU A 8 -21.32 -11.25 18.89
N LEU A 9 -20.99 -9.95 18.88
CA LEU A 9 -21.66 -8.96 18.05
C LEU A 9 -21.44 -9.27 16.56
N GLY A 10 -20.21 -9.59 16.15
CA GLY A 10 -19.89 -9.97 14.77
C GLY A 10 -20.73 -11.14 14.31
N LYS A 11 -20.82 -12.21 15.11
CA LYS A 11 -21.70 -13.37 14.84
C LYS A 11 -23.17 -12.99 14.73
N ALA A 12 -23.66 -12.11 15.63
CA ALA A 12 -25.03 -11.63 15.58
C ALA A 12 -25.33 -10.81 14.32
N LEU A 13 -24.33 -10.13 13.77
CA LEU A 13 -24.39 -9.39 12.50
C LEU A 13 -24.11 -10.27 11.27
N GLY A 14 -23.87 -11.56 11.44
CA GLY A 14 -23.63 -12.51 10.34
C GLY A 14 -22.19 -12.62 9.89
N PHE A 15 -21.22 -12.04 10.62
CA PHE A 15 -19.81 -12.18 10.30
C PHE A 15 -19.39 -13.65 10.29
N GLY A 16 -18.71 -14.08 9.24
CA GLY A 16 -18.23 -15.44 9.05
C GLY A 16 -19.31 -16.48 8.66
N SER A 17 -20.61 -16.12 8.67
CA SER A 17 -21.68 -17.06 8.33
C SER A 17 -22.01 -17.09 6.81
N HIS A 18 -21.55 -16.10 6.06
CA HIS A 18 -21.87 -15.90 4.65
C HIS A 18 -20.62 -15.56 3.83
N LEU A 19 -19.50 -16.25 4.09
CA LEU A 19 -18.32 -16.09 3.24
C LEU A 19 -18.73 -16.44 1.81
N ASN A 20 -18.91 -15.41 0.99
CA ASN A 20 -19.13 -15.61 -0.43
C ASN A 20 -17.83 -16.20 -1.01
N PRO A 21 -17.85 -17.44 -1.53
CA PRO A 21 -16.66 -18.01 -2.15
C PRO A 21 -16.20 -17.20 -3.38
N ASP A 22 -17.08 -16.36 -3.91
CA ASP A 22 -16.89 -15.64 -5.17
C ASP A 22 -16.97 -14.11 -4.95
N MET A 23 -16.17 -13.56 -4.02
CA MET A 23 -16.01 -12.09 -3.88
C MET A 23 -15.64 -11.50 -5.24
N THR A 24 -16.42 -10.53 -5.71
CA THR A 24 -16.22 -9.90 -7.01
C THR A 24 -15.50 -8.56 -6.90
N ARG A 25 -15.01 -8.06 -8.05
CA ARG A 25 -14.47 -6.70 -8.15
C ARG A 25 -15.51 -5.65 -7.78
N GLU A 26 -16.74 -5.85 -8.17
CA GLU A 26 -17.87 -4.97 -7.85
C GLU A 26 -18.13 -4.92 -6.35
N ASP A 27 -18.01 -6.06 -5.64
CA ASP A 27 -18.09 -6.10 -4.18
C ASP A 27 -16.98 -5.25 -3.56
N VAL A 28 -15.73 -5.40 -4.00
CA VAL A 28 -14.62 -4.60 -3.48
C VAL A 28 -14.86 -3.11 -3.75
N LEU A 29 -15.21 -2.73 -4.97
CA LEU A 29 -15.48 -1.33 -5.32
C LEU A 29 -16.61 -0.74 -4.48
N LEU A 30 -17.69 -1.49 -4.23
CA LEU A 30 -18.80 -1.07 -3.41
C LEU A 30 -18.36 -0.79 -1.95
N HIS A 31 -17.57 -1.69 -1.39
CA HIS A 31 -17.14 -1.61 0.02
C HIS A 31 -15.96 -0.67 0.26
N LEU A 32 -15.20 -0.31 -0.77
CA LEU A 32 -14.27 0.82 -0.72
C LEU A 32 -15.00 2.17 -0.54
N GLY A 33 -16.29 2.19 -0.84
CA GLY A 33 -17.13 3.37 -0.70
C GLY A 33 -16.96 4.39 -1.83
N LYS A 34 -17.45 5.61 -1.60
CA LYS A 34 -17.37 6.68 -2.60
C LYS A 34 -15.93 7.12 -2.81
N MET A 35 -15.53 7.18 -4.06
CA MET A 35 -14.25 7.73 -4.50
C MET A 35 -14.49 8.93 -5.41
N PRO A 36 -13.62 9.94 -5.40
CA PRO A 36 -13.66 11.03 -6.40
C PRO A 36 -13.51 10.47 -7.83
N ALA A 37 -14.01 11.21 -8.80
CA ALA A 37 -13.71 10.90 -10.20
C ALA A 37 -12.24 11.23 -10.52
N ILE A 38 -11.57 10.37 -11.27
CA ILE A 38 -10.22 10.66 -11.76
C ILE A 38 -10.31 11.86 -12.73
N PRO A 39 -9.54 12.95 -12.49
CA PRO A 39 -9.57 14.10 -13.38
C PRO A 39 -9.17 13.73 -14.81
N ALA A 40 -9.90 14.23 -15.80
CA ALA A 40 -9.58 13.99 -17.22
C ALA A 40 -8.20 14.57 -17.61
N ASN A 41 -7.74 15.61 -16.93
CA ASN A 41 -6.40 16.18 -17.08
C ASN A 41 -5.72 16.22 -15.72
N LEU A 42 -4.75 15.37 -15.53
CA LEU A 42 -3.97 15.26 -14.29
C LEU A 42 -2.91 16.37 -14.17
N GLY A 43 -2.57 17.03 -15.28
CA GLY A 43 -1.55 18.09 -15.32
C GLY A 43 -0.20 17.59 -14.83
N VAL A 44 0.24 16.43 -15.32
CA VAL A 44 1.53 15.85 -14.92
C VAL A 44 2.66 16.80 -15.31
N ALA A 45 3.41 17.24 -14.31
CA ALA A 45 4.60 18.06 -14.48
C ALA A 45 5.85 17.25 -14.17
N ARG A 46 6.92 17.50 -14.94
CA ARG A 46 8.28 17.05 -14.64
C ARG A 46 9.01 18.25 -14.05
N GLU A 47 9.59 18.07 -12.85
CA GLU A 47 10.18 19.19 -12.11
C GLU A 47 11.70 19.12 -12.17
N GLU A 48 12.32 18.18 -11.46
CA GLU A 48 13.77 18.05 -11.35
C GLU A 48 14.19 16.64 -11.75
N GLU A 49 15.43 16.52 -12.21
CA GLU A 49 16.06 15.24 -12.54
C GLU A 49 17.38 15.11 -11.79
N PHE A 50 17.61 13.96 -11.21
CA PHE A 50 18.82 13.60 -10.46
C PHE A 50 19.40 12.30 -11.00
N GLU A 51 20.70 12.14 -10.82
CA GLU A 51 21.39 10.86 -11.03
C GLU A 51 22.01 10.44 -9.71
N TYR A 52 21.63 9.29 -9.21
CA TYR A 52 22.12 8.74 -7.96
C TYR A 52 22.23 7.22 -8.05
N ASP A 53 23.40 6.69 -7.70
CA ASP A 53 23.67 5.27 -7.57
C ASP A 53 23.24 4.43 -8.80
N GLY A 54 23.54 4.92 -10.01
CA GLY A 54 23.22 4.26 -11.27
C GLY A 54 21.75 4.37 -11.71
N VAL A 55 20.98 5.20 -11.03
CA VAL A 55 19.56 5.43 -11.32
C VAL A 55 19.34 6.90 -11.68
N ARG A 56 18.56 7.14 -12.73
CA ARG A 56 17.98 8.45 -13.06
C ARG A 56 16.65 8.58 -12.35
N ILE A 57 16.47 9.66 -11.59
CA ILE A 57 15.28 9.93 -10.80
C ILE A 57 14.67 11.24 -11.28
N THR A 58 13.48 11.18 -11.85
CA THR A 58 12.71 12.37 -12.25
C THR A 58 11.63 12.64 -11.21
N THR A 59 11.62 13.84 -10.64
CA THR A 59 10.52 14.29 -9.78
C THR A 59 9.32 14.65 -10.64
N LEU A 60 8.19 14.07 -10.31
CA LEU A 60 6.91 14.34 -10.96
C LEU A 60 5.93 14.94 -9.96
N SER A 61 4.98 15.73 -10.47
CA SER A 61 3.80 16.12 -9.71
C SER A 61 2.54 16.07 -10.57
N TRP A 62 1.38 15.87 -9.93
CA TRP A 62 0.07 15.91 -10.59
C TRP A 62 -1.05 16.27 -9.65
N LYS A 63 -2.20 16.65 -10.20
CA LYS A 63 -3.41 16.96 -9.44
C LYS A 63 -4.36 15.76 -9.39
N VAL A 64 -4.92 15.52 -8.22
CA VAL A 64 -5.92 14.46 -8.01
C VAL A 64 -7.35 15.00 -7.89
N GLY A 65 -7.55 16.32 -8.14
CA GLY A 65 -8.86 16.96 -8.11
C GLY A 65 -9.28 17.48 -6.72
N TRP A 66 -8.53 17.18 -5.67
CA TRP A 66 -8.76 17.69 -4.31
C TRP A 66 -7.46 17.70 -3.49
N GLY A 67 -7.38 18.56 -2.47
CA GLY A 67 -6.21 18.68 -1.60
C GLY A 67 -4.95 19.12 -2.35
N LYS A 68 -3.79 18.79 -1.79
CA LYS A 68 -2.48 19.12 -2.36
C LYS A 68 -2.17 18.24 -3.57
N PRO A 69 -1.37 18.72 -4.54
CA PRO A 69 -0.83 17.88 -5.60
C PRO A 69 -0.03 16.70 -5.04
N THR A 70 -0.09 15.57 -5.71
CA THR A 70 0.77 14.43 -5.45
C THR A 70 2.16 14.70 -6.02
N GLN A 71 3.21 14.40 -5.24
CA GLN A 71 4.57 14.29 -5.74
C GLN A 71 4.98 12.82 -5.86
N ALA A 72 5.87 12.54 -6.81
CA ALA A 72 6.36 11.21 -7.09
C ALA A 72 7.80 11.23 -7.60
N PHE A 73 8.46 10.07 -7.50
CA PHE A 73 9.72 9.79 -8.18
C PHE A 73 9.48 8.74 -9.27
N LEU A 74 9.91 9.05 -10.50
CA LEU A 74 10.10 8.07 -11.56
C LEU A 74 11.56 7.70 -11.61
N LEU A 75 11.86 6.42 -11.38
CA LEU A 75 13.20 5.88 -11.34
C LEU A 75 13.44 4.97 -12.55
N THR A 76 14.53 5.19 -13.28
CA THR A 76 14.98 4.34 -14.40
C THR A 76 16.48 4.10 -14.31
N PRO A 77 17.03 2.99 -14.85
CA PRO A 77 18.46 2.85 -14.99
C PRO A 77 19.04 4.04 -15.77
N ILE A 78 20.23 4.51 -15.39
CA ILE A 78 20.88 5.66 -16.05
C ILE A 78 21.20 5.41 -17.53
N ASP A 79 21.45 4.14 -17.87
CA ASP A 79 21.79 3.67 -19.22
C ASP A 79 20.58 3.14 -20.00
N ALA A 80 19.36 3.37 -19.52
CA ALA A 80 18.15 2.93 -20.22
C ALA A 80 18.04 3.55 -21.62
N ASN A 81 17.85 2.69 -22.62
CA ASN A 81 17.73 3.07 -24.03
C ASN A 81 16.32 2.76 -24.57
N GLY A 82 15.29 3.37 -23.98
CA GLY A 82 13.90 3.21 -24.40
C GLY A 82 12.97 2.85 -23.25
N PRO A 83 11.67 2.61 -23.54
CA PRO A 83 10.69 2.28 -22.52
C PRO A 83 10.96 0.93 -21.84
N LEU A 84 10.70 0.85 -20.54
CA LEU A 84 10.95 -0.29 -19.68
C LEU A 84 9.62 -0.85 -19.11
N PRO A 85 9.60 -2.10 -18.64
CA PRO A 85 8.49 -2.62 -17.86
C PRO A 85 8.22 -1.73 -16.65
N GLY A 86 6.94 -1.37 -16.45
CA GLY A 86 6.53 -0.46 -15.39
C GLY A 86 6.25 -1.17 -14.06
N VAL A 87 6.68 -0.56 -12.96
CA VAL A 87 6.29 -0.97 -11.61
C VAL A 87 5.82 0.23 -10.81
N LEU A 88 4.64 0.12 -10.21
CA LEU A 88 4.16 1.05 -9.20
C LEU A 88 4.58 0.52 -7.83
N TYR A 89 5.50 1.21 -7.17
CA TYR A 89 5.99 0.85 -5.84
C TYR A 89 5.24 1.64 -4.77
N LEU A 90 4.48 0.94 -3.94
CA LEU A 90 3.61 1.54 -2.92
C LEU A 90 4.31 1.50 -1.56
N HIS A 91 4.56 2.69 -0.98
CA HIS A 91 5.22 2.82 0.32
C HIS A 91 4.35 2.30 1.47
N SER A 92 4.99 1.87 2.57
CA SER A 92 4.36 1.39 3.80
C SER A 92 3.69 2.51 4.62
N HIS A 93 2.89 2.11 5.61
CA HIS A 93 2.21 3.03 6.54
C HIS A 93 3.20 3.63 7.55
N ASP A 94 3.84 2.80 8.36
CA ASP A 94 4.89 3.07 9.37
C ASP A 94 4.55 4.17 10.40
N ASP A 95 3.31 4.62 10.49
CA ASP A 95 2.85 5.76 11.29
C ASP A 95 3.59 7.09 11.01
N LEU A 96 4.53 7.09 10.08
CA LEU A 96 5.35 8.23 9.67
C LEU A 96 4.70 8.97 8.49
N LYS A 97 3.85 9.96 8.79
CA LYS A 97 3.07 10.70 7.78
C LYS A 97 3.87 11.77 7.03
N GLU A 98 4.99 12.22 7.59
CA GLU A 98 5.85 13.24 6.97
C GLU A 98 6.44 12.77 5.64
N PHE A 99 6.69 11.47 5.51
CA PHE A 99 7.31 10.85 4.34
C PHE A 99 6.42 9.79 3.72
N GLY A 100 6.41 9.74 2.40
CA GLY A 100 5.79 8.68 1.61
C GLY A 100 6.83 8.00 0.73
N LYS A 101 7.07 8.54 -0.45
CA LYS A 101 8.01 8.03 -1.46
C LYS A 101 9.46 7.91 -0.96
N GLU A 102 9.88 8.77 -0.04
CA GLU A 102 11.24 8.77 0.52
C GLU A 102 11.53 7.54 1.38
N LYS A 103 10.52 6.84 1.87
CA LYS A 103 10.69 5.59 2.61
C LYS A 103 11.34 4.51 1.76
N VAL A 104 11.03 4.48 0.47
CA VAL A 104 11.42 3.41 -0.45
C VAL A 104 12.31 3.86 -1.61
N ALA A 105 12.43 5.17 -1.85
CA ALA A 105 13.25 5.73 -2.93
C ALA A 105 14.19 6.81 -2.42
N GLN A 106 15.39 6.91 -3.04
CA GLN A 106 16.39 7.92 -2.71
C GLN A 106 16.85 8.64 -3.99
N HIS A 107 16.83 9.97 -3.97
CA HIS A 107 17.10 10.78 -5.16
C HIS A 107 18.41 11.57 -5.11
N GLN A 108 19.11 11.57 -3.97
CA GLN A 108 20.40 12.23 -3.80
C GLN A 108 21.14 11.68 -2.58
N GLU A 109 22.44 12.02 -2.47
CA GLU A 109 23.27 11.64 -1.31
C GLU A 109 22.85 12.32 0.00
N ARG A 110 21.94 13.29 -0.05
CA ARG A 110 21.47 13.99 1.15
C ARG A 110 20.90 12.96 2.14
N GLN A 111 21.44 13.00 3.33
CA GLN A 111 20.98 12.17 4.43
C GLN A 111 19.50 12.52 4.71
N LEU A 112 18.64 11.52 4.67
CA LEU A 112 17.25 11.66 5.09
C LEU A 112 17.20 11.97 6.60
N PRO A 113 16.13 12.59 7.08
CA PRO A 113 15.88 12.69 8.51
C PRO A 113 15.95 11.31 9.18
N GLU A 114 16.36 11.30 10.46
CA GLU A 114 16.58 10.05 11.21
C GLU A 114 15.33 9.16 11.25
N SER A 115 14.14 9.74 11.30
CA SER A 115 12.86 9.01 11.25
C SER A 115 12.69 8.19 9.95
N ALA A 116 12.97 8.79 8.79
CA ALA A 116 12.89 8.10 7.51
C ALA A 116 14.00 7.05 7.35
N MET A 117 15.22 7.35 7.86
CA MET A 117 16.31 6.38 7.89
C MET A 117 16.01 5.21 8.81
N TRP A 118 15.35 5.47 9.95
CA TRP A 118 14.89 4.41 10.85
C TRP A 118 13.94 3.44 10.12
N VAL A 119 12.95 3.93 9.39
CA VAL A 119 12.03 3.08 8.59
C VAL A 119 12.81 2.20 7.62
N ARG A 120 13.82 2.74 6.93
CA ARG A 120 14.64 1.94 6.01
C ARG A 120 15.45 0.85 6.72
N ARG A 121 16.06 1.17 7.86
CA ARG A 121 16.81 0.17 8.65
C ARG A 121 15.91 -0.94 9.17
N GLU A 122 14.79 -0.57 9.78
CA GLU A 122 13.90 -1.55 10.41
C GLU A 122 13.11 -2.38 9.40
N HIS A 123 12.66 -1.74 8.31
CA HIS A 123 11.68 -2.38 7.43
C HIS A 123 12.22 -2.72 6.04
N TYR A 124 13.31 -2.11 5.57
CA TYR A 124 13.78 -2.28 4.19
C TYR A 124 15.23 -2.73 4.05
N GLY A 125 15.84 -3.24 5.12
CA GLY A 125 17.23 -3.72 5.08
C GLY A 125 18.25 -2.63 4.79
N ASP A 126 18.00 -1.42 5.30
CA ASP A 126 18.85 -0.21 5.21
C ASP A 126 19.13 0.24 3.76
N ARG A 127 18.23 -0.03 2.82
CA ARG A 127 18.36 0.43 1.43
C ARG A 127 17.07 1.05 0.88
N ALA A 128 17.17 1.73 -0.26
CA ALA A 128 16.03 2.23 -1.02
C ALA A 128 15.58 1.18 -2.05
N PRO A 129 14.58 0.34 -1.75
CA PRO A 129 14.27 -0.82 -2.58
C PRO A 129 13.74 -0.46 -3.97
N ALA A 130 13.14 0.72 -4.15
CA ALA A 130 12.71 1.19 -5.47
C ALA A 130 13.90 1.51 -6.39
N ASN A 131 15.03 2.03 -5.83
CA ASN A 131 16.24 2.24 -6.58
C ASN A 131 16.85 0.89 -7.02
N GLU A 132 16.88 -0.09 -6.11
CA GLU A 132 17.39 -1.42 -6.41
C GLU A 132 16.56 -2.13 -7.50
N LEU A 133 15.24 -1.96 -7.45
CA LEU A 133 14.35 -2.49 -8.49
C LEU A 133 14.59 -1.81 -9.85
N ALA A 134 14.78 -0.48 -9.86
CA ALA A 134 15.08 0.25 -11.09
C ALA A 134 16.38 -0.23 -11.74
N LYS A 135 17.44 -0.48 -10.95
CA LYS A 135 18.72 -1.04 -11.45
C LYS A 135 18.58 -2.39 -12.17
N ARG A 136 17.46 -3.10 -11.94
CA ARG A 136 17.14 -4.37 -12.62
C ARG A 136 16.42 -4.21 -13.96
N GLY A 137 16.32 -3.00 -14.47
CA GLY A 137 15.73 -2.72 -15.78
C GLY A 137 14.25 -2.40 -15.76
N PHE A 138 13.73 -1.90 -14.64
CA PHE A 138 12.36 -1.44 -14.53
C PHE A 138 12.26 0.09 -14.53
N ALA A 139 11.15 0.62 -15.05
CA ALA A 139 10.73 1.98 -14.76
C ALA A 139 9.82 1.94 -13.52
N VAL A 140 10.29 2.50 -12.40
CA VAL A 140 9.62 2.42 -11.11
C VAL A 140 9.02 3.77 -10.74
N LEU A 141 7.70 3.83 -10.59
CA LEU A 141 7.00 5.01 -10.10
C LEU A 141 6.67 4.83 -8.61
N VAL A 142 7.11 5.79 -7.80
CA VAL A 142 6.82 5.85 -6.37
C VAL A 142 6.13 7.18 -6.07
N HIS A 143 4.93 7.17 -5.56
CA HIS A 143 4.16 8.37 -5.28
C HIS A 143 3.76 8.48 -3.81
N ASP A 144 3.57 9.70 -3.35
CA ASP A 144 2.90 9.95 -2.08
C ASP A 144 1.40 9.73 -2.22
N CYS A 145 0.79 9.00 -1.30
CA CYS A 145 -0.66 8.91 -1.23
C CYS A 145 -1.18 9.66 0.01
N PHE A 146 -2.43 10.08 -0.02
CA PHE A 146 -3.07 10.68 1.13
C PHE A 146 -3.12 9.69 2.33
N PRO A 147 -2.74 10.07 3.57
CA PRO A 147 -2.26 11.40 4.00
C PRO A 147 -0.74 11.44 4.26
N TRP A 148 0.10 10.95 3.35
CA TRP A 148 1.56 10.93 3.49
C TRP A 148 2.25 11.93 2.58
N GLY A 149 3.45 12.38 3.01
CA GLY A 149 4.35 13.21 2.24
C GLY A 149 3.68 14.47 1.68
N SER A 150 3.79 14.71 0.39
CA SER A 150 3.16 15.86 -0.30
C SER A 150 1.63 15.88 -0.18
N ARG A 151 1.01 14.73 0.08
CA ARG A 151 -0.43 14.59 0.30
C ARG A 151 -0.83 14.72 1.78
N GLY A 152 0.14 14.91 2.67
CA GLY A 152 -0.06 15.05 4.11
C GLY A 152 -0.67 16.37 4.53
N PHE A 153 -1.00 16.47 5.81
CA PHE A 153 -1.51 17.68 6.45
C PHE A 153 -0.38 18.56 6.95
N SER A 154 -0.60 19.87 6.99
CA SER A 154 0.14 20.77 7.86
C SER A 154 -0.63 20.98 9.18
N LEU A 155 0.07 21.44 10.22
CA LEU A 155 -0.58 21.79 11.49
C LEU A 155 -1.75 22.77 11.31
N ASP A 156 -1.61 23.70 10.37
CA ASP A 156 -2.65 24.71 10.11
C ASP A 156 -3.90 24.13 9.47
N GLU A 157 -3.78 23.00 8.80
CA GLU A 157 -4.91 22.30 8.17
C GLU A 157 -5.69 21.40 9.13
N LEU A 158 -5.10 21.09 10.30
CA LEU A 158 -5.81 20.29 11.32
C LEU A 158 -6.97 21.06 11.92
N PRO A 159 -8.10 20.38 12.23
CA PRO A 159 -9.23 21.02 12.91
C PRO A 159 -8.82 21.73 14.19
N PRO A 160 -9.37 22.93 14.49
CA PRO A 160 -8.98 23.72 15.67
C PRO A 160 -9.02 22.91 16.98
N ARG A 161 -10.02 22.05 17.14
CA ARG A 161 -10.17 21.23 18.35
C ARG A 161 -9.04 20.21 18.53
N ILE A 162 -8.48 19.69 17.45
CA ILE A 162 -7.30 18.81 17.50
C ILE A 162 -6.09 19.60 17.98
N LYS A 163 -5.89 20.82 17.47
CA LYS A 163 -4.82 21.72 17.92
C LYS A 163 -4.95 22.08 19.40
N GLU A 164 -6.16 22.40 19.87
CA GLU A 164 -6.43 22.71 21.28
C GLU A 164 -6.10 21.55 22.23
N ILE A 165 -6.37 20.30 21.81
CA ILE A 165 -6.14 19.11 22.63
C ILE A 165 -4.63 18.83 22.80
N HIS A 166 -3.84 19.12 21.78
CA HIS A 166 -2.45 18.67 21.68
C HIS A 166 -1.41 19.80 21.79
N GLY A 167 -1.82 21.07 21.93
CA GLY A 167 -0.92 22.18 22.18
C GLY A 167 -0.03 22.59 21.00
N THR A 168 1.09 23.22 21.28
CA THR A 168 2.07 23.65 20.28
C THR A 168 3.03 22.51 19.98
N ALA A 169 2.82 21.84 18.86
CA ALA A 169 3.60 20.66 18.48
C ALA A 169 5.01 21.04 17.96
N ASP A 170 6.02 20.37 18.46
CA ASP A 170 7.27 20.17 17.72
C ASP A 170 7.05 19.10 16.63
N SER A 171 8.07 18.77 15.84
CA SER A 171 7.94 17.83 14.73
C SER A 171 7.50 16.42 15.15
N ALA A 172 7.93 15.94 16.31
CA ALA A 172 7.54 14.63 16.83
C ALA A 172 6.06 14.61 17.29
N GLU A 173 5.61 15.71 17.91
CA GLU A 173 4.19 15.90 18.24
C GLU A 173 3.33 16.00 16.97
N PHE A 174 3.83 16.60 15.89
CA PHE A 174 3.10 16.68 14.63
C PHE A 174 2.83 15.30 14.04
N GLU A 175 3.79 14.38 14.08
CA GLU A 175 3.57 13.00 13.62
C GLU A 175 2.52 12.29 14.47
N ASN A 176 2.62 12.38 15.79
CA ASN A 176 1.61 11.85 16.70
C ASN A 176 0.21 12.43 16.44
N LEU A 177 0.13 13.73 16.18
CA LEU A 177 -1.12 14.39 15.84
C LEU A 177 -1.70 13.89 14.51
N SER A 178 -0.87 13.65 13.51
CA SER A 178 -1.30 13.13 12.22
C SER A 178 -1.82 11.70 12.32
N VAL A 179 -1.17 10.84 13.10
CA VAL A 179 -1.63 9.48 13.41
C VAL A 179 -2.94 9.52 14.20
N MET A 180 -3.02 10.37 15.24
CA MET A 180 -4.24 10.55 16.01
C MET A 180 -5.38 11.10 15.14
N PHE A 181 -5.10 12.04 14.24
CA PHE A 181 -6.10 12.56 13.32
C PHE A 181 -6.64 11.45 12.41
N GLU A 182 -5.79 10.59 11.87
CA GLU A 182 -6.22 9.40 11.11
C GLU A 182 -7.12 8.51 11.97
N SER A 183 -6.66 8.12 13.15
CA SER A 183 -7.35 7.14 13.99
C SER A 183 -8.65 7.67 14.59
N LEU A 184 -8.68 8.94 15.01
CA LEU A 184 -9.80 9.49 15.80
C LEU A 184 -10.77 10.35 14.99
N SER A 185 -10.32 10.97 13.91
CA SER A 185 -11.11 11.99 13.21
C SER A 185 -11.32 11.70 11.73
N LEU A 186 -10.27 11.38 10.97
CA LEU A 186 -10.34 11.24 9.53
C LEU A 186 -11.40 10.22 9.11
N ASN A 187 -11.42 9.06 9.75
CA ASN A 187 -12.39 8.01 9.41
C ASN A 187 -13.85 8.40 9.71
N LYS A 188 -14.08 9.31 10.68
CA LYS A 188 -15.42 9.87 10.92
C LYS A 188 -15.85 10.79 9.78
N TYR A 189 -14.94 11.62 9.25
CA TYR A 189 -15.23 12.42 8.06
C TYR A 189 -15.51 11.55 6.85
N LEU A 190 -14.64 10.55 6.60
CA LEU A 190 -14.82 9.63 5.48
C LEU A 190 -16.13 8.87 5.57
N SER A 191 -16.46 8.33 6.74
CA SER A 191 -17.72 7.64 7.00
C SER A 191 -18.94 8.55 6.75
N LEU A 192 -18.87 9.83 7.17
CA LEU A 192 -19.94 10.81 6.94
C LEU A 192 -20.15 11.09 5.44
N TYR A 193 -19.07 11.03 4.65
CA TYR A 193 -19.13 11.22 3.19
C TYR A 193 -19.48 9.95 2.43
N GLY A 194 -19.56 8.80 3.11
CA GLY A 194 -19.75 7.49 2.49
C GLY A 194 -18.50 6.95 1.80
N ALA A 195 -17.33 7.39 2.24
CA ALA A 195 -16.01 6.95 1.80
C ALA A 195 -15.32 6.12 2.88
N THR A 196 -14.25 5.41 2.52
CA THR A 196 -13.37 4.70 3.46
C THR A 196 -11.92 5.12 3.27
N MET A 197 -11.08 4.89 4.27
CA MET A 197 -9.63 5.12 4.14
C MET A 197 -9.05 4.29 2.99
N ALA A 198 -9.39 3.00 2.93
CA ALA A 198 -8.99 2.11 1.84
C ALA A 198 -9.40 2.66 0.46
N GLY A 199 -10.63 3.19 0.34
CA GLY A 199 -11.14 3.76 -0.91
C GLY A 199 -10.40 5.00 -1.37
N ILE A 200 -10.06 5.91 -0.45
CA ILE A 200 -9.30 7.12 -0.78
C ILE A 200 -7.86 6.80 -1.17
N LEU A 201 -7.23 5.84 -0.49
CA LEU A 201 -5.91 5.34 -0.87
C LEU A 201 -5.93 4.67 -2.24
N ASN A 202 -6.91 3.79 -2.47
CA ASN A 202 -7.10 3.14 -3.77
C ASN A 202 -7.34 4.16 -4.89
N PHE A 203 -8.06 5.25 -4.61
CA PHE A 203 -8.24 6.34 -5.57
C PHE A 203 -6.89 6.99 -5.94
N ASP A 204 -6.06 7.37 -4.97
CA ASP A 204 -4.73 7.96 -5.25
C ASP A 204 -3.84 6.98 -6.03
N ASP A 205 -3.88 5.67 -5.70
CA ASP A 205 -3.14 4.63 -6.42
C ASP A 205 -3.63 4.43 -7.86
N ARG A 206 -4.93 4.50 -8.10
CA ARG A 206 -5.51 4.45 -9.46
C ARG A 206 -5.13 5.66 -10.28
N VAL A 207 -5.09 6.85 -9.68
CA VAL A 207 -4.57 8.05 -10.36
C VAL A 207 -3.09 7.86 -10.73
N ALA A 208 -2.27 7.35 -9.81
CA ALA A 208 -0.87 7.06 -10.08
C ALA A 208 -0.68 6.00 -11.18
N LEU A 209 -1.57 5.00 -11.26
CA LEU A 209 -1.59 4.02 -12.34
C LEU A 209 -1.88 4.69 -13.69
N GLU A 210 -2.84 5.61 -13.78
CA GLU A 210 -3.11 6.36 -15.01
C GLU A 210 -1.94 7.27 -15.41
N VAL A 211 -1.27 7.89 -14.42
CA VAL A 211 -0.02 8.63 -14.68
C VAL A 211 1.03 7.69 -15.24
N ALA A 212 1.29 6.56 -14.60
CA ALA A 212 2.30 5.60 -15.04
C ALA A 212 2.07 5.14 -16.49
N LYS A 213 0.83 4.85 -16.87
CA LYS A 213 0.47 4.48 -18.25
C LYS A 213 0.74 5.58 -19.28
N SER A 214 0.77 6.84 -18.85
CA SER A 214 1.03 8.00 -19.72
C SER A 214 2.51 8.33 -19.90
N LEU A 215 3.39 7.72 -19.10
CA LEU A 215 4.82 8.03 -19.11
C LEU A 215 5.54 7.32 -20.27
N PRO A 216 6.33 8.06 -21.08
CA PRO A 216 7.03 7.48 -22.23
C PRO A 216 8.15 6.49 -21.82
N GLU A 217 8.61 6.51 -20.58
CA GLU A 217 9.60 5.57 -20.03
C GLU A 217 8.99 4.21 -19.68
N ILE A 218 7.67 4.08 -19.66
CA ILE A 218 6.97 2.86 -19.29
C ILE A 218 6.38 2.19 -20.53
N SER A 219 6.59 0.90 -20.66
CA SER A 219 6.00 0.06 -21.71
C SER A 219 5.21 -1.10 -21.12
N GLY A 220 4.12 -1.46 -21.80
CA GLY A 220 3.29 -2.60 -21.44
C GLY A 220 2.47 -2.42 -20.15
N PRO A 221 1.89 -3.51 -19.66
CA PRO A 221 1.14 -3.54 -18.41
C PRO A 221 2.05 -3.31 -17.19
N ILE A 222 1.49 -2.71 -16.15
CA ILE A 222 2.21 -2.27 -14.95
C ILE A 222 2.04 -3.31 -13.85
N SER A 223 3.14 -3.66 -13.18
CA SER A 223 3.15 -4.47 -11.97
C SER A 223 3.10 -3.59 -10.72
N VAL A 224 2.71 -4.18 -9.59
CA VAL A 224 2.55 -3.46 -8.31
C VAL A 224 3.27 -4.21 -7.19
N ILE A 225 3.95 -3.48 -6.32
CA ILE A 225 4.68 -4.03 -5.18
C ILE A 225 4.56 -3.14 -3.96
N GLY A 226 4.50 -3.74 -2.76
CA GLY A 226 4.56 -2.98 -1.51
C GLY A 226 4.69 -3.84 -0.26
N LEU A 227 5.17 -3.21 0.81
CA LEU A 227 5.23 -3.77 2.16
C LEU A 227 4.08 -3.22 3.01
N SER A 228 3.49 -4.07 3.88
CA SER A 228 2.55 -3.63 4.91
C SER A 228 1.37 -2.85 4.31
N GLY A 229 1.16 -1.61 4.71
CA GLY A 229 0.18 -0.72 4.07
C GLY A 229 0.34 -0.63 2.54
N GLY A 230 1.58 -0.66 2.02
CA GLY A 230 1.85 -0.75 0.58
C GLY A 230 1.40 -2.06 -0.03
N GLY A 231 1.57 -3.17 0.68
CA GLY A 231 1.07 -4.50 0.27
C GLY A 231 -0.46 -4.58 0.27
N CYS A 232 -1.11 -3.98 1.28
CA CYS A 232 -2.56 -3.82 1.34
C CYS A 232 -3.08 -3.01 0.13
N ARG A 233 -2.45 -1.87 -0.17
CA ARG A 233 -2.77 -1.02 -1.33
C ARG A 233 -2.58 -1.75 -2.65
N ALA A 234 -1.51 -2.57 -2.77
CA ALA A 234 -1.26 -3.38 -3.95
C ALA A 234 -2.41 -4.38 -4.22
N LEU A 235 -2.92 -5.02 -3.17
CA LEU A 235 -4.07 -5.93 -3.27
C LEU A 235 -5.35 -5.20 -3.70
N PHE A 236 -5.67 -4.04 -3.12
CA PHE A 236 -6.83 -3.26 -3.54
C PHE A 236 -6.69 -2.71 -4.96
N LEU A 237 -5.49 -2.26 -5.34
CA LEU A 237 -5.26 -1.76 -6.69
C LEU A 237 -5.45 -2.88 -7.73
N HIS A 238 -4.89 -4.07 -7.47
CA HIS A 238 -5.12 -5.26 -8.27
C HIS A 238 -6.61 -5.63 -8.37
N ALA A 239 -7.30 -5.69 -7.23
CA ALA A 239 -8.70 -6.07 -7.18
C ALA A 239 -9.61 -5.12 -7.98
N THR A 240 -9.23 -3.84 -8.07
CA THR A 240 -10.02 -2.80 -8.76
C THR A 240 -9.59 -2.52 -10.20
N ASN A 241 -8.40 -3.00 -10.63
CA ASN A 241 -7.85 -2.74 -11.96
C ASN A 241 -7.36 -4.05 -12.62
N PRO A 242 -8.10 -4.59 -13.60
CA PRO A 242 -7.80 -5.87 -14.23
C PRO A 242 -6.54 -5.85 -15.10
N GLU A 243 -6.03 -4.68 -15.44
CA GLU A 243 -4.84 -4.49 -16.27
C GLU A 243 -3.52 -4.64 -15.52
N ILE A 244 -3.55 -4.79 -14.19
CA ILE A 244 -2.33 -5.03 -13.40
C ILE A 244 -1.68 -6.34 -13.86
N ARG A 245 -0.37 -6.28 -14.14
CA ARG A 245 0.39 -7.38 -14.71
C ARG A 245 0.74 -8.45 -13.69
N ALA A 246 1.25 -8.02 -12.54
CA ALA A 246 1.67 -8.89 -11.45
C ALA A 246 1.66 -8.10 -10.13
N VAL A 247 1.47 -8.80 -9.01
CA VAL A 247 1.35 -8.20 -7.67
C VAL A 247 2.32 -8.86 -6.69
N VAL A 248 3.09 -8.05 -5.97
CA VAL A 248 3.84 -8.49 -4.79
C VAL A 248 3.27 -7.80 -3.56
N SER A 249 2.78 -8.59 -2.61
CA SER A 249 2.27 -8.12 -1.32
C SER A 249 3.09 -8.73 -0.19
N THR A 250 3.87 -7.91 0.50
CA THR A 250 4.74 -8.33 1.60
C THR A 250 4.15 -7.87 2.93
N GLY A 251 4.09 -8.74 3.95
CA GLY A 251 3.66 -8.41 5.30
C GLY A 251 2.28 -7.75 5.38
N ALA A 252 1.32 -8.21 4.56
CA ALA A 252 -0.01 -7.62 4.48
C ALA A 252 -1.13 -8.66 4.29
N MET A 253 -0.90 -9.92 4.67
CA MET A 253 -1.85 -11.00 4.39
C MET A 253 -2.10 -11.86 5.63
N ALA A 254 -3.36 -11.92 6.05
CA ALA A 254 -3.90 -12.82 7.05
C ALA A 254 -5.42 -12.94 6.82
N THR A 255 -6.15 -13.63 7.69
CA THR A 255 -7.62 -13.62 7.64
C THR A 255 -8.20 -12.53 8.54
N TYR A 256 -9.36 -11.96 8.18
CA TYR A 256 -10.08 -11.04 9.06
C TYR A 256 -10.44 -11.69 10.39
N ALA A 257 -10.84 -12.97 10.37
CA ALA A 257 -11.16 -13.73 11.57
C ALA A 257 -10.01 -13.74 12.58
N SER A 258 -8.76 -13.88 12.11
CA SER A 258 -7.58 -13.87 12.98
C SER A 258 -7.25 -12.50 13.55
N MET A 259 -7.54 -11.42 12.80
CA MET A 259 -7.28 -10.05 13.23
C MET A 259 -8.25 -9.57 14.32
N LEU A 260 -9.49 -10.04 14.32
CA LEU A 260 -10.54 -9.55 15.23
C LEU A 260 -10.22 -9.73 16.70
N HIS A 261 -9.54 -10.82 17.08
CA HIS A 261 -9.37 -11.18 18.48
C HIS A 261 -8.28 -10.35 19.19
N GLU A 262 -7.11 -10.24 18.59
CA GLU A 262 -5.94 -9.64 19.25
C GLU A 262 -5.27 -8.53 18.44
N HIS A 263 -5.45 -8.53 17.14
CA HIS A 263 -4.64 -7.74 16.21
C HIS A 263 -5.36 -6.59 15.50
N ILE A 264 -6.62 -6.30 15.82
CA ILE A 264 -7.36 -5.22 15.16
C ILE A 264 -6.82 -3.83 15.52
N THR A 265 -6.40 -3.64 16.78
CA THR A 265 -5.99 -2.33 17.31
C THR A 265 -4.75 -1.73 16.63
N PRO A 266 -3.67 -2.49 16.33
CA PRO A 266 -2.47 -1.94 15.72
C PRO A 266 -2.62 -1.69 14.22
N HIS A 267 -3.71 -2.15 13.59
CA HIS A 267 -3.90 -1.96 12.15
C HIS A 267 -4.53 -0.60 11.82
N SER A 268 -4.06 0.00 10.73
CA SER A 268 -4.71 1.15 10.12
C SER A 268 -6.08 0.80 9.54
N TRP A 269 -6.96 1.77 9.52
CA TRP A 269 -8.27 1.70 8.87
C TRP A 269 -8.22 1.32 7.38
N MET A 270 -7.06 1.38 6.75
CA MET A 270 -6.89 0.95 5.37
C MET A 270 -7.14 -0.55 5.14
N PHE A 271 -7.05 -1.39 6.19
CA PHE A 271 -7.37 -2.82 6.12
C PHE A 271 -8.88 -3.11 6.28
N PHE A 272 -9.65 -2.14 6.74
CA PHE A 272 -11.05 -2.34 7.14
C PHE A 272 -11.99 -1.43 6.33
N PRO A 273 -12.16 -1.66 5.00
CA PRO A 273 -13.21 -0.98 4.26
C PRO A 273 -14.58 -1.38 4.79
N PHE A 274 -15.54 -0.46 4.66
CA PHE A 274 -16.87 -0.63 5.22
C PHE A 274 -17.50 -1.97 4.82
N ASP A 275 -17.85 -2.80 5.82
CA ASP A 275 -18.60 -4.05 5.67
C ASP A 275 -18.01 -5.09 4.68
N LEU A 276 -16.77 -4.95 4.20
CA LEU A 276 -16.17 -5.91 3.26
C LEU A 276 -16.05 -7.31 3.88
N ALA A 277 -15.74 -7.36 5.17
CA ALA A 277 -15.62 -8.62 5.91
C ALA A 277 -16.94 -9.43 5.99
N SER A 278 -18.12 -8.81 5.72
CA SER A 278 -19.39 -9.52 5.56
C SER A 278 -19.46 -10.28 4.23
N LYS A 279 -18.65 -9.93 3.25
CA LYS A 279 -18.60 -10.56 1.92
C LYS A 279 -17.60 -11.69 1.83
N GLY A 280 -16.53 -11.62 2.62
CA GLY A 280 -15.51 -12.65 2.61
C GLY A 280 -14.30 -12.30 3.45
N GLU A 281 -13.33 -13.19 3.43
CA GLU A 281 -12.05 -13.03 4.10
C GLU A 281 -11.06 -12.21 3.27
N TRP A 282 -10.10 -11.58 3.94
CA TRP A 282 -9.09 -10.74 3.31
C TRP A 282 -8.34 -11.40 2.14
N PRO A 283 -7.95 -12.70 2.19
CA PRO A 283 -7.29 -13.37 1.08
C PRO A 283 -8.09 -13.39 -0.22
N GLN A 284 -9.43 -13.30 -0.15
CA GLN A 284 -10.29 -13.35 -1.34
C GLN A 284 -10.10 -12.13 -2.25
N ILE A 285 -9.57 -11.01 -1.73
CA ILE A 285 -9.18 -9.85 -2.55
C ILE A 285 -8.09 -10.24 -3.54
N GLY A 286 -7.14 -11.07 -3.13
CA GLY A 286 -6.09 -11.62 -4.01
C GLY A 286 -6.59 -12.65 -5.03
N MET A 287 -7.84 -13.14 -4.88
CA MET A 287 -8.44 -14.17 -5.73
C MET A 287 -9.36 -13.61 -6.82
N ILE A 288 -9.54 -12.30 -6.90
CA ILE A 288 -10.52 -11.65 -7.82
C ILE A 288 -10.18 -11.85 -9.28
N SER A 289 -8.92 -12.13 -9.59
CA SER A 289 -8.48 -12.42 -10.97
C SER A 289 -7.33 -13.40 -10.97
N ASP A 290 -7.00 -13.91 -12.15
CA ASP A 290 -5.84 -14.80 -12.38
C ASP A 290 -4.53 -14.03 -12.57
N THR A 291 -4.45 -12.76 -12.16
CA THR A 291 -3.20 -11.99 -12.16
C THR A 291 -2.19 -12.66 -11.24
N PRO A 292 -0.95 -12.89 -11.68
CA PRO A 292 0.10 -13.46 -10.85
C PRO A 292 0.27 -12.67 -9.54
N LEU A 293 0.18 -13.38 -8.41
CA LEU A 293 0.26 -12.84 -7.05
C LEU A 293 1.36 -13.53 -6.26
N PHE A 294 2.33 -12.77 -5.77
CA PHE A 294 3.32 -13.24 -4.82
C PHE A 294 3.09 -12.61 -3.45
N VAL A 295 2.78 -13.45 -2.46
CA VAL A 295 2.61 -13.03 -1.06
C VAL A 295 3.81 -13.49 -0.25
N GLN A 296 4.43 -12.55 0.45
CA GLN A 296 5.52 -12.83 1.38
C GLN A 296 5.05 -12.59 2.81
N TYR A 297 5.08 -13.65 3.61
CA TYR A 297 4.65 -13.67 5.00
C TYR A 297 5.85 -13.49 5.93
N CYS A 298 5.75 -12.55 6.85
CA CYS A 298 6.72 -12.34 7.93
C CYS A 298 6.36 -13.25 9.10
N GLY A 299 7.01 -14.39 9.24
CA GLY A 299 6.62 -15.45 10.18
C GLY A 299 6.70 -15.11 11.66
N ASP A 300 7.47 -14.05 12.02
CA ASP A 300 7.57 -13.50 13.38
C ASP A 300 6.95 -12.09 13.47
N ASP A 301 5.97 -11.81 12.60
CA ASP A 301 5.22 -10.56 12.59
C ASP A 301 4.40 -10.38 13.87
N GLN A 302 4.36 -9.15 14.38
CA GLN A 302 3.56 -8.81 15.55
C GLN A 302 2.19 -8.23 15.19
N LEU A 303 1.97 -7.91 13.90
CA LEU A 303 0.71 -7.36 13.40
C LEU A 303 -0.25 -8.45 12.93
N PHE A 304 0.25 -9.61 12.51
CA PHE A 304 -0.56 -10.71 11.98
C PHE A 304 -0.28 -12.01 12.75
N THR A 305 -1.32 -12.78 13.03
CA THR A 305 -1.15 -14.09 13.70
C THR A 305 -0.55 -15.11 12.73
N LYS A 306 0.25 -16.04 13.28
CA LYS A 306 0.79 -17.17 12.49
C LYS A 306 -0.32 -18.02 11.89
N GLU A 307 -1.36 -18.28 12.66
CA GLU A 307 -2.54 -19.03 12.23
C GLU A 307 -3.26 -18.30 11.09
N GLY A 308 -3.51 -17.00 11.23
CA GLY A 308 -4.19 -16.21 10.20
C GLY A 308 -3.40 -16.11 8.90
N MET A 309 -2.07 -16.03 8.97
CA MET A 309 -1.20 -16.10 7.79
C MET A 309 -1.24 -17.48 7.13
N ALA A 310 -1.21 -18.57 7.91
CA ALA A 310 -1.29 -19.93 7.41
C ALA A 310 -2.66 -20.22 6.76
N ASP A 311 -3.75 -19.78 7.37
CA ASP A 311 -5.10 -19.92 6.82
C ASP A 311 -5.26 -19.14 5.51
N ALA A 312 -4.75 -17.91 5.47
CA ALA A 312 -4.74 -17.10 4.26
C ALA A 312 -3.96 -17.77 3.12
N HIS A 313 -2.77 -18.29 3.42
CA HIS A 313 -1.95 -19.03 2.46
C HIS A 313 -2.70 -20.25 1.92
N ALA A 314 -3.30 -21.07 2.80
CA ALA A 314 -4.06 -22.25 2.41
C ALA A 314 -5.28 -21.90 1.52
N MET A 315 -5.96 -20.78 1.81
CA MET A 315 -7.07 -20.28 0.98
C MET A 315 -6.59 -19.92 -0.43
N LEU A 316 -5.48 -19.18 -0.53
CA LEU A 316 -4.89 -18.75 -1.81
C LEU A 316 -4.36 -19.94 -2.62
N GLU A 317 -3.65 -20.89 -2.00
CA GLU A 317 -3.20 -22.12 -2.67
C GLU A 317 -4.37 -22.97 -3.19
N LYS A 318 -5.42 -23.13 -2.37
CA LYS A 318 -6.62 -23.87 -2.79
C LYS A 318 -7.31 -23.18 -3.96
N HIS A 319 -7.39 -21.85 -3.96
CA HIS A 319 -7.96 -21.09 -5.08
C HIS A 319 -7.12 -21.24 -6.33
N ASP A 320 -5.79 -21.12 -6.23
CA ASP A 320 -4.87 -21.30 -7.37
C ASP A 320 -5.00 -22.70 -7.98
N GLY A 321 -5.21 -23.72 -7.16
CA GLY A 321 -5.42 -25.10 -7.63
C GLY A 321 -4.28 -25.65 -8.49
N GLY A 322 -3.07 -25.13 -8.36
CA GLY A 322 -1.88 -25.51 -9.11
C GLY A 322 -1.76 -24.83 -10.49
N ARG A 323 -2.52 -23.77 -10.75
CA ARG A 323 -2.40 -22.97 -12.00
C ARG A 323 -1.12 -22.15 -12.07
N GLY A 324 -0.46 -21.93 -10.92
CA GLY A 324 0.83 -21.20 -10.84
C GLY A 324 0.67 -19.67 -10.87
N HIS A 325 -0.53 -19.16 -10.63
CA HIS A 325 -0.76 -17.71 -10.51
C HIS A 325 -0.45 -17.20 -9.09
N TYR A 326 -0.46 -18.08 -8.09
CA TYR A 326 -0.15 -17.74 -6.72
C TYR A 326 1.21 -18.32 -6.29
N ARG A 327 2.01 -17.51 -5.60
CA ARG A 327 3.19 -17.91 -4.85
C ARG A 327 3.08 -17.35 -3.43
N GLY A 328 3.24 -18.19 -2.42
CA GLY A 328 3.32 -17.77 -1.02
C GLY A 328 4.61 -18.25 -0.39
N GLU A 329 5.34 -17.37 0.31
CA GLU A 329 6.57 -17.72 1.01
C GLU A 329 6.59 -17.14 2.43
N PHE A 330 7.04 -17.96 3.38
CA PHE A 330 7.20 -17.59 4.78
C PHE A 330 8.67 -17.34 5.10
N TYR A 331 8.95 -16.16 5.67
CA TYR A 331 10.28 -15.77 6.11
C TYR A 331 10.30 -15.66 7.63
N PRO A 332 11.32 -16.20 8.32
CA PRO A 332 11.42 -16.15 9.79
C PRO A 332 11.94 -14.77 10.24
N VAL A 333 11.17 -13.73 9.91
CA VAL A 333 11.51 -12.32 10.16
C VAL A 333 10.33 -11.61 10.81
N ARG A 334 10.64 -10.51 11.51
CA ARG A 334 9.64 -9.56 12.00
C ARG A 334 9.04 -8.79 10.82
N HIS A 335 8.07 -7.92 11.10
CA HIS A 335 7.41 -7.09 10.09
C HIS A 335 8.41 -6.27 9.26
N SER A 336 8.86 -6.81 8.14
CA SER A 336 9.91 -6.20 7.30
C SER A 336 9.90 -6.75 5.87
N PHE A 337 10.53 -6.01 4.98
CA PHE A 337 10.86 -6.42 3.61
C PHE A 337 12.39 -6.49 3.49
N THR A 338 12.96 -7.58 3.97
CA THR A 338 14.41 -7.76 4.02
C THR A 338 15.03 -7.79 2.63
N VAL A 339 16.36 -7.65 2.54
CA VAL A 339 17.09 -7.73 1.27
C VAL A 339 16.78 -9.04 0.55
N GLU A 340 16.76 -10.18 1.25
CA GLU A 340 16.44 -11.49 0.68
C GLU A 340 15.03 -11.51 0.07
N MET A 341 14.04 -10.99 0.78
CA MET A 341 12.64 -10.90 0.31
C MET A 341 12.52 -9.98 -0.92
N GLN A 342 13.25 -8.85 -0.92
CA GLN A 342 13.28 -7.92 -2.05
C GLN A 342 13.87 -8.59 -3.29
N GLU A 343 15.00 -9.29 -3.15
CA GLU A 343 15.63 -10.01 -4.27
C GLU A 343 14.68 -11.06 -4.85
N ALA A 344 14.02 -11.86 -4.01
CA ALA A 344 13.03 -12.84 -4.43
C ALA A 344 11.83 -12.21 -5.15
N ALA A 345 11.36 -11.06 -4.66
CA ALA A 345 10.26 -10.30 -5.26
C ALA A 345 10.65 -9.72 -6.63
N PHE A 346 11.86 -9.15 -6.73
CA PHE A 346 12.35 -8.56 -7.97
C PHE A 346 12.61 -9.61 -9.05
N ASP A 347 13.19 -10.75 -8.67
CA ASP A 347 13.39 -11.90 -9.58
C ASP A 347 12.05 -12.48 -10.04
N TRP A 348 11.04 -12.46 -9.18
CA TRP A 348 9.71 -12.93 -9.53
C TRP A 348 9.03 -11.94 -10.48
N LEU A 349 9.09 -10.63 -10.23
CA LEU A 349 8.58 -9.61 -11.14
C LEU A 349 9.22 -9.72 -12.52
N ALA A 350 10.55 -9.90 -12.60
CA ALA A 350 11.26 -10.04 -13.86
C ALA A 350 10.79 -11.23 -14.73
N LYS A 351 10.18 -12.24 -14.13
CA LYS A 351 9.62 -13.40 -14.84
C LYS A 351 8.20 -13.16 -15.37
N HIS A 352 7.55 -12.08 -14.93
CA HIS A 352 6.15 -11.79 -15.24
C HIS A 352 5.94 -10.52 -16.09
N VAL A 353 7.05 -9.92 -16.59
CA VAL A 353 7.02 -8.75 -17.48
C VAL A 353 7.04 -9.12 -18.95
#